data_5535132b4d040811ad27b6c72e64fa25
#
_entry.id   5535132b4d040811ad27b6c72e64fa25
#
_cell.length_a   1.000
_cell.length_b   1.000
_cell.length_c   1.000
_cell.angle_alpha   90.00
_cell.angle_beta   90.00
_cell.angle_gamma   90.00
#
_symmetry.space_group_name_H-M   'P 1'
#
loop_
_entity.id
_entity.type
_entity.pdbx_description
1 polymer ?
#
loop_
_entity_poly.entity_id
_entity_poly.type
_entity_poly.pdbx_seq_one_letter_code
_entity_poly.pdbx_strand_id
1 'polypeptide(L)'
;MIFNAPNAGEFKPGTRLRHYKGGLYVVVGACLIEATLKPGILYQPQQGDMQHVTWMRPMSDFQETVVTAEGKVPRFVILEPA
;
A
#
# COMPACT_ATOMS: atom_id res chain seq x y z
N MET A 1 -1.70 -13.23 -25.76
CA MET A 1 -0.71 -12.72 -24.78
C MET A 1 -1.20 -13.02 -23.37
N ILE A 2 -0.33 -13.54 -22.55
CA ILE A 2 -0.67 -13.80 -21.15
C ILE A 2 -0.32 -12.54 -20.35
N PHE A 3 -1.31 -12.02 -19.64
CA PHE A 3 -1.09 -10.93 -18.71
C PHE A 3 -0.63 -11.48 -17.37
N ASN A 4 0.52 -11.06 -16.91
CA ASN A 4 1.03 -11.42 -15.58
C ASN A 4 0.65 -10.33 -14.58
N ALA A 5 0.32 -10.75 -13.36
CA ALA A 5 0.09 -9.81 -12.28
C ALA A 5 1.35 -8.95 -12.07
N PRO A 6 1.20 -7.65 -11.76
CA PRO A 6 2.35 -6.81 -11.50
C PRO A 6 3.13 -7.30 -10.30
N ASN A 7 4.45 -7.11 -10.33
CA ASN A 7 5.30 -7.43 -9.20
C ASN A 7 5.04 -6.41 -8.08
N ALA A 8 4.47 -6.88 -6.99
CA ALA A 8 4.19 -6.05 -5.82
C ALA A 8 5.40 -5.89 -4.88
N GLY A 9 6.53 -6.55 -5.21
CA GLY A 9 7.72 -6.51 -4.36
C GLY A 9 7.42 -7.03 -2.97
N GLU A 10 7.72 -6.23 -1.96
CA GLU A 10 7.46 -6.58 -0.56
C GLU A 10 6.02 -6.33 -0.13
N PHE A 11 5.18 -5.75 -0.99
CA PHE A 11 3.76 -5.47 -0.68
C PHE A 11 2.87 -6.61 -1.15
N LYS A 12 3.13 -7.81 -0.66
CA LYS A 12 2.34 -9.01 -0.99
C LYS A 12 1.06 -9.04 -0.16
N PRO A 13 0.02 -9.74 -0.64
CA PRO A 13 -1.20 -9.91 0.16
C PRO A 13 -0.88 -10.44 1.56
N GLY A 14 -1.49 -9.83 2.57
CA GLY A 14 -1.22 -10.15 3.96
C GLY A 14 -0.19 -9.27 4.64
N THR A 15 0.57 -8.48 3.90
CA THR A 15 1.52 -7.53 4.47
C THR A 15 0.77 -6.48 5.30
N ARG A 16 1.18 -6.29 6.53
CA ARG A 16 0.56 -5.30 7.42
C ARG A 16 1.39 -4.03 7.45
N LEU A 17 0.69 -2.91 7.35
CA LEU A 17 1.30 -1.59 7.18
C LEU A 17 0.78 -0.62 8.24
N ARG A 18 1.62 0.36 8.57
CA ARG A 18 1.18 1.53 9.31
C ARG A 18 1.47 2.78 8.50
N HIS A 19 0.44 3.61 8.32
CA HIS A 19 0.58 4.94 7.73
C HIS A 19 1.24 5.88 8.74
N TYR A 20 2.00 6.88 8.26
CA TYR A 20 2.70 7.82 9.16
C TYR A 20 1.75 8.58 10.10
N LYS A 21 0.48 8.70 9.74
CA LYS A 21 -0.56 9.30 10.60
C LYS A 21 -1.15 8.31 11.61
N GLY A 22 -0.67 7.08 11.66
CA GLY A 22 -1.07 6.07 12.63
C GLY A 22 -2.05 5.02 12.16
N GLY A 23 -2.68 5.18 11.00
CA GLY A 23 -3.63 4.19 10.49
C GLY A 23 -2.97 2.85 10.20
N LEU A 24 -3.67 1.76 10.51
CA LEU A 24 -3.21 0.40 10.25
C LEU A 24 -3.94 -0.17 9.05
N TYR A 25 -3.19 -0.85 8.17
CA TYR A 25 -3.69 -1.38 6.92
C TYR A 25 -3.14 -2.77 6.65
N VAL A 26 -3.83 -3.51 5.79
CA VAL A 26 -3.36 -4.79 5.28
C VAL A 26 -3.46 -4.78 3.76
N VAL A 27 -2.42 -5.27 3.11
CA VAL A 27 -2.42 -5.44 1.66
C VAL A 27 -3.30 -6.63 1.31
N VAL A 28 -4.18 -6.46 0.33
CA VAL A 28 -5.06 -7.53 -0.13
C VAL A 28 -4.77 -7.97 -1.56
N GLY A 29 -4.00 -7.20 -2.31
CA GLY A 29 -3.66 -7.57 -3.68
C GLY A 29 -2.89 -6.47 -4.38
N ALA A 30 -2.73 -6.67 -5.68
CA ALA A 30 -2.08 -5.71 -6.57
C ALA A 30 -2.87 -5.62 -7.87
N CYS A 31 -2.67 -4.52 -8.58
CA CYS A 31 -3.29 -4.29 -9.87
C CYS A 31 -2.32 -3.58 -10.80
N LEU A 32 -2.68 -3.53 -12.08
CA LEU A 32 -2.03 -2.66 -13.03
C LEU A 32 -2.94 -1.45 -13.25
N ILE A 33 -2.42 -0.25 -13.02
CA ILE A 33 -3.19 0.98 -13.21
C ILE A 33 -3.27 1.25 -14.70
N GLU A 34 -4.47 1.22 -15.26
CA GLU A 34 -4.66 1.33 -16.70
C GLU A 34 -4.09 2.62 -17.26
N ALA A 35 -4.33 3.74 -16.58
CA ALA A 35 -3.92 5.05 -17.06
C ALA A 35 -2.41 5.23 -17.19
N THR A 36 -1.62 4.54 -16.36
CA THR A 36 -0.17 4.72 -16.29
C THR A 36 0.61 3.46 -16.62
N LEU A 37 -0.04 2.31 -16.61
CA LEU A 37 0.57 0.98 -16.74
C LEU A 37 1.61 0.71 -15.66
N LYS A 38 1.43 1.33 -14.49
CA LYS A 38 2.28 1.13 -13.31
C LYS A 38 1.55 0.27 -12.28
N PRO A 39 2.30 -0.43 -11.43
CA PRO A 39 1.66 -1.26 -10.40
C PRO A 39 0.96 -0.41 -9.35
N GLY A 40 -0.20 -0.88 -8.94
CA GLY A 40 -0.96 -0.34 -7.82
C GLY A 40 -1.11 -1.39 -6.74
N ILE A 41 -1.20 -0.94 -5.49
CA ILE A 41 -1.39 -1.81 -4.35
C ILE A 41 -2.80 -1.64 -3.84
N LEU A 42 -3.49 -2.77 -3.66
CA LEU A 42 -4.83 -2.83 -3.08
C LEU A 42 -4.69 -3.13 -1.59
N TYR A 43 -5.34 -2.32 -0.77
CA TYR A 43 -5.19 -2.46 0.68
C TYR A 43 -6.47 -2.01 1.39
N GLN A 44 -6.64 -2.48 2.62
CA GLN A 44 -7.82 -2.19 3.42
C GLN A 44 -7.42 -1.70 4.81
N PRO A 45 -8.17 -0.74 5.38
CA PRO A 45 -7.98 -0.36 6.77
C PRO A 45 -8.25 -1.55 7.69
N GLN A 46 -7.50 -1.63 8.78
CA GLN A 46 -7.72 -2.66 9.81
C GLN A 46 -8.46 -2.10 11.03
N GLN A 47 -8.84 -0.84 10.99
CA GLN A 47 -9.50 -0.13 12.10
C GLN A 47 -10.60 0.76 11.54
N GLY A 48 -11.56 1.08 12.41
CA GLY A 48 -12.62 2.03 12.09
C GLY A 48 -13.70 1.44 11.20
N ASP A 49 -14.50 2.31 10.61
CA ASP A 49 -15.72 1.93 9.87
C ASP A 49 -15.46 1.52 8.43
N MET A 50 -14.25 1.73 7.94
CA MET A 50 -13.92 1.53 6.52
C MET A 50 -13.18 0.21 6.26
N GLN A 51 -13.22 -0.74 7.20
CA GLN A 51 -12.47 -1.99 7.08
C GLN A 51 -12.90 -2.84 5.88
N HIS A 52 -14.11 -2.67 5.40
CA HIS A 52 -14.64 -3.38 4.23
C HIS A 52 -14.28 -2.70 2.90
N VAL A 53 -13.67 -1.52 2.95
CA VAL A 53 -13.33 -0.75 1.75
C VAL A 53 -11.95 -1.15 1.27
N THR A 54 -11.83 -1.39 -0.03
CA THR A 54 -10.53 -1.63 -0.66
C THR A 54 -10.08 -0.35 -1.35
N TRP A 55 -8.93 0.14 -0.93
CA TRP A 55 -8.28 1.31 -1.51
C TRP A 55 -7.20 0.85 -2.49
N MET A 56 -6.86 1.72 -3.42
CA MET A 56 -5.73 1.54 -4.32
C MET A 56 -4.84 2.78 -4.26
N ARG A 57 -3.53 2.54 -4.16
CA ARG A 57 -2.51 3.57 -4.38
C ARG A 57 -1.46 3.04 -5.34
N PRO A 58 -0.84 3.90 -6.16
CA PRO A 58 0.35 3.48 -6.88
C PRO A 58 1.39 2.93 -5.92
N MET A 59 2.09 1.87 -6.32
CA MET A 59 3.10 1.26 -5.46
C MET A 59 4.17 2.26 -5.03
N SER A 60 4.50 3.22 -5.90
CA SER A 60 5.48 4.27 -5.58
C SER A 60 5.10 5.10 -4.35
N ASP A 61 3.81 5.28 -4.08
CA ASP A 61 3.35 6.03 -2.90
C ASP A 61 3.78 5.37 -1.60
N PHE A 62 3.86 4.04 -1.58
CA PHE A 62 4.27 3.29 -0.39
C PHE A 62 5.75 3.42 -0.10
N GLN A 63 6.52 3.84 -1.09
CA GLN A 63 7.97 3.98 -1.00
C GLN A 63 8.41 5.43 -0.80
N GLU A 64 7.46 6.35 -0.75
CA GLU A 64 7.74 7.77 -0.58
C GLU A 64 7.99 8.15 0.88
N THR A 65 8.76 9.20 1.06
CA THR A 65 8.90 9.86 2.36
C THR A 65 8.00 11.09 2.40
N VAL A 66 7.61 11.46 3.62
CA VAL A 66 6.78 12.63 3.89
C VAL A 66 7.54 13.54 4.84
N VAL A 67 7.48 14.84 4.61
CA VAL A 67 8.08 15.82 5.52
C VAL A 67 7.05 16.14 6.61
N THR A 68 7.47 15.94 7.87
CA THR A 68 6.66 16.26 9.04
C THR A 68 7.41 17.24 9.93
N ALA A 69 6.79 17.69 11.02
CA ALA A 69 7.44 18.52 12.01
C ALA A 69 8.67 17.86 12.63
N GLU A 70 8.72 16.54 12.59
CA GLU A 70 9.82 15.74 13.15
C GLU A 70 10.86 15.35 12.09
N GLY A 71 10.73 15.86 10.87
CA GLY A 71 11.61 15.53 9.75
C GLY A 71 10.97 14.61 8.74
N LYS A 72 11.79 13.96 7.92
CA LYS A 72 11.32 13.04 6.89
C LYS A 72 11.02 11.68 7.50
N VAL A 73 9.84 11.16 7.21
CA VAL A 73 9.41 9.81 7.64
C VAL A 73 8.84 9.07 6.45
N PRO A 74 8.93 7.72 6.42
CA PRO A 74 8.27 6.94 5.38
C PRO A 74 6.75 7.15 5.46
N ARG A 75 6.09 7.24 4.31
CA ARG A 75 4.62 7.33 4.27
C ARG A 75 3.98 6.10 4.89
N PHE A 76 4.54 4.93 4.60
CA PHE A 76 4.11 3.65 5.17
C PHE A 76 5.30 2.88 5.71
N VAL A 77 5.07 2.15 6.78
CA VAL A 77 6.05 1.24 7.38
C VAL A 77 5.46 -0.16 7.36
N ILE A 78 6.23 -1.14 6.91
CA ILE A 78 5.84 -2.54 7.00
C ILE A 78 6.02 -2.98 8.45
N LEU A 79 4.91 -3.37 9.08
CA LEU A 79 4.92 -3.88 10.44
C LEU A 79 5.18 -5.37 10.47
N GLU A 80 4.58 -6.07 9.49
CA GLU A 80 4.61 -7.53 9.46
C GLU A 80 4.54 -7.96 7.99
N PRO A 81 5.59 -8.58 7.46
CA PRO A 81 5.55 -9.11 6.08
C PRO A 81 4.56 -10.27 5.99
N ALA A 82 4.07 -10.45 4.78
CA ALA A 82 3.16 -11.56 4.51
C ALA A 82 3.86 -12.92 4.65
#